data_54b75d2792e5fffa29b0e83327f811c4
#
_entry.id   54b75d2792e5fffa29b0e83327f811c4
#
_cell.length_a   1.000
_cell.length_b   1.000
_cell.length_c   1.000
_cell.angle_alpha   90.00
_cell.angle_beta   90.00
_cell.angle_gamma   90.00
#
_symmetry.space_group_name_H-M   'P 1'
#
loop_
_entity.id
_entity.type
_entity.pdbx_description
1 polymer ?
#
loop_
_entity_poly.entity_id
_entity_poly.type
_entity_poly.pdbx_seq_one_letter_code
_entity_poly.pdbx_strand_id
1 'polypeptide(L)'
;MMLPSTTVERAGATLEFGVLGPVQLLVDGRPVPLGGSGVRSLLALLVLDANQVVSFDRIVDTLWADEPPETARTIVHGYVSKLRRILAKAGGAASIRTQPPGYVLQVQPELVDLHRAKRLIGDASGRPAAERAELLGRALELWRGPGWPARSCRRRASPTSTSCGWWPWRNASPPTWSWAGMPR
;
A
#
# COMPACT_ATOMS: atom_id res chain seq x y z
N MET A 1 51.37 11.13 9.68
CA MET A 1 50.40 10.72 10.71
C MET A 1 49.02 11.07 10.12
N MET A 2 48.45 10.12 9.41
CA MET A 2 47.20 10.32 8.63
C MET A 2 46.02 9.85 9.48
N LEU A 3 45.13 10.76 9.83
CA LEU A 3 43.86 10.42 10.51
C LEU A 3 42.92 9.76 9.51
N PRO A 4 42.29 8.63 9.85
CA PRO A 4 41.28 8.04 9.00
C PRO A 4 40.02 8.90 9.04
N SER A 5 39.57 9.31 7.85
CA SER A 5 38.27 9.94 7.65
C SER A 5 37.17 8.98 8.09
N THR A 6 36.56 9.24 9.21
CA THR A 6 35.37 8.54 9.68
C THR A 6 34.22 8.86 8.72
N THR A 7 34.01 7.99 7.78
CA THR A 7 32.75 7.95 7.02
C THR A 7 31.64 7.67 8.02
N VAL A 8 30.91 8.71 8.41
CA VAL A 8 29.66 8.57 9.15
C VAL A 8 28.70 7.88 8.18
N GLU A 9 28.62 6.56 8.32
CA GLU A 9 27.59 5.73 7.73
C GLU A 9 26.26 6.26 8.30
N ARG A 10 25.53 7.04 7.47
CA ARG A 10 24.17 7.49 7.82
C ARG A 10 23.37 6.23 7.99
N ALA A 11 23.04 5.89 9.22
CA ALA A 11 22.02 4.90 9.54
C ALA A 11 20.82 5.22 8.64
N GLY A 12 20.49 4.31 7.71
CA GLY A 12 19.49 4.56 6.68
C GLY A 12 18.17 4.94 7.33
N ALA A 13 17.60 6.07 6.91
CA ALA A 13 16.30 6.50 7.38
C ALA A 13 15.27 5.35 7.22
N THR A 14 14.53 5.06 8.28
CA THR A 14 13.53 4.00 8.29
C THR A 14 12.32 4.46 7.46
N LEU A 15 12.11 3.81 6.31
CA LEU A 15 11.00 4.09 5.41
C LEU A 15 9.87 3.11 5.65
N GLU A 16 8.63 3.59 5.78
CA GLU A 16 7.46 2.74 5.93
C GLU A 16 6.31 3.21 5.05
N PHE A 17 5.64 2.26 4.38
CA PHE A 17 4.45 2.50 3.57
C PHE A 17 3.21 2.01 4.31
N GLY A 18 2.24 2.90 4.50
CA GLY A 18 0.97 2.59 5.12
C GLY A 18 -0.17 2.66 4.12
N VAL A 19 -0.84 1.52 3.90
CA VAL A 19 -2.05 1.38 3.07
C VAL A 19 -3.22 0.75 3.82
N LEU A 20 -2.99 0.21 5.00
CA LEU A 20 -4.03 -0.31 5.88
C LEU A 20 -4.69 0.84 6.67
N GLY A 21 -5.29 1.77 5.94
CA GLY A 21 -5.92 2.99 6.42
C GLY A 21 -5.65 4.14 5.44
N PRO A 22 -5.68 5.40 5.89
CA PRO A 22 -5.26 6.53 5.06
C PRO A 22 -3.84 6.33 4.54
N VAL A 23 -3.67 6.49 3.21
CA VAL A 23 -2.37 6.28 2.56
C VAL A 23 -1.33 7.25 3.10
N GLN A 24 -0.23 6.71 3.60
CA GLN A 24 0.88 7.50 4.14
C GLN A 24 2.23 6.88 3.80
N LEU A 25 3.23 7.72 3.79
CA LEU A 25 4.64 7.38 3.75
C LEU A 25 5.27 7.97 5.02
N LEU A 26 5.95 7.13 5.79
CA LEU A 26 6.67 7.55 6.99
C LEU A 26 8.17 7.47 6.75
N VAL A 27 8.89 8.44 7.26
CA VAL A 27 10.35 8.45 7.33
C VAL A 27 10.72 8.69 8.78
N ASP A 28 11.42 7.75 9.40
CA ASP A 28 11.72 7.76 10.84
C ASP A 28 10.48 7.99 11.72
N GLY A 29 9.36 7.31 11.36
CA GLY A 29 8.09 7.42 12.05
C GLY A 29 7.31 8.72 11.78
N ARG A 30 7.84 9.65 10.99
CA ARG A 30 7.20 10.94 10.67
C ARG A 30 6.51 10.92 9.31
N PRO A 31 5.26 11.38 9.20
CA PRO A 31 4.54 11.40 7.94
C PRO A 31 5.14 12.41 6.95
N VAL A 32 5.38 11.95 5.73
CA VAL A 32 5.86 12.78 4.62
C VAL A 32 4.67 13.30 3.81
N PRO A 33 4.57 14.60 3.53
CA PRO A 33 3.50 15.14 2.73
C PRO A 33 3.58 14.65 1.28
N LEU A 34 2.62 13.83 0.85
CA LEU A 34 2.55 13.27 -0.50
C LEU A 34 1.92 14.25 -1.51
N GLY A 35 1.13 15.21 -1.04
CA GLY A 35 0.40 16.16 -1.86
C GLY A 35 -1.03 15.73 -2.18
N GLY A 36 -1.51 16.04 -3.39
CA GLY A 36 -2.90 15.82 -3.80
C GLY A 36 -3.35 14.35 -3.82
N SER A 37 -4.67 14.15 -3.98
CA SER A 37 -5.30 12.82 -3.99
C SER A 37 -4.72 11.91 -5.08
N GLY A 38 -4.47 12.41 -6.29
CA GLY A 38 -3.93 11.59 -7.39
C GLY A 38 -2.55 11.00 -7.09
N VAL A 39 -1.66 11.76 -6.44
CA VAL A 39 -0.33 11.25 -6.02
C VAL A 39 -0.48 10.15 -4.97
N ARG A 40 -1.40 10.34 -4.01
CA ARG A 40 -1.70 9.33 -2.99
C ARG A 40 -2.32 8.07 -3.59
N SER A 41 -3.24 8.25 -4.56
CA SER A 41 -3.87 7.15 -5.28
C SER A 41 -2.85 6.33 -6.06
N LEU A 42 -1.94 6.99 -6.78
CA LEU A 42 -0.87 6.32 -7.51
C LEU A 42 0.07 5.58 -6.56
N LEU A 43 0.47 6.20 -5.45
CA LEU A 43 1.32 5.54 -4.46
C LEU A 43 0.62 4.29 -3.89
N ALA A 44 -0.66 4.41 -3.51
CA ALA A 44 -1.43 3.27 -2.98
C ALA A 44 -1.46 2.11 -3.97
N LEU A 45 -1.76 2.38 -5.24
CA LEU A 45 -1.79 1.37 -6.29
C LEU A 45 -0.43 0.67 -6.43
N LEU A 46 0.66 1.44 -6.50
CA LEU A 46 2.01 0.89 -6.61
C LEU A 46 2.45 0.10 -5.38
N VAL A 47 2.00 0.47 -4.18
CA VAL A 47 2.30 -0.25 -2.93
C VAL A 47 1.48 -1.54 -2.83
N LEU A 48 0.22 -1.54 -3.27
CA LEU A 48 -0.61 -2.74 -3.31
C LEU A 48 -0.05 -3.83 -4.23
N ASP A 49 0.56 -3.41 -5.36
CA ASP A 49 1.25 -4.26 -6.32
C ASP A 49 2.78 -4.14 -6.20
N ALA A 50 3.29 -3.96 -4.98
CA ALA A 50 4.74 -3.80 -4.74
C ALA A 50 5.56 -4.91 -5.42
N ASN A 51 6.65 -4.53 -6.07
CA ASN A 51 7.55 -5.40 -6.83
C ASN A 51 6.92 -6.04 -8.08
N GLN A 52 5.73 -5.59 -8.50
CA GLN A 52 5.08 -6.00 -9.75
C GLN A 52 4.88 -4.79 -10.67
N VAL A 53 4.84 -5.06 -11.98
CA VAL A 53 4.60 -4.01 -12.96
C VAL A 53 3.13 -3.64 -12.99
N VAL A 54 2.84 -2.39 -12.72
CA VAL A 54 1.50 -1.80 -12.87
C VAL A 54 1.46 -1.12 -14.23
N SER A 55 0.58 -1.61 -15.12
CA SER A 55 0.44 -1.04 -16.46
C SER A 55 -0.07 0.40 -16.42
N PHE A 56 0.29 1.17 -17.45
CA PHE A 56 -0.19 2.54 -17.57
C PHE A 56 -1.72 2.63 -17.63
N ASP A 57 -2.37 1.72 -18.35
CA ASP A 57 -3.83 1.68 -18.47
C ASP A 57 -4.48 1.45 -17.11
N ARG A 58 -3.97 0.49 -16.32
CA ARG A 58 -4.47 0.26 -14.96
C ARG A 58 -4.31 1.47 -14.04
N ILE A 59 -3.23 2.25 -14.22
CA ILE A 59 -3.04 3.52 -13.49
C ILE A 59 -4.12 4.52 -13.90
N VAL A 60 -4.37 4.67 -15.19
CA VAL A 60 -5.39 5.59 -15.73
C VAL A 60 -6.77 5.20 -15.22
N ASP A 61 -7.16 3.94 -15.33
CA ASP A 61 -8.45 3.43 -14.86
C ASP A 61 -8.64 3.65 -13.35
N THR A 62 -7.57 3.47 -12.57
CA THR A 62 -7.61 3.69 -11.12
C THR A 62 -7.77 5.15 -10.74
N LEU A 63 -7.17 6.07 -11.51
CA LEU A 63 -7.18 7.51 -11.20
C LEU A 63 -8.45 8.21 -11.71
N TRP A 64 -8.98 7.80 -12.86
CA TRP A 64 -10.05 8.53 -13.55
C TRP A 64 -11.25 7.66 -13.94
N ALA A 65 -11.16 6.34 -13.80
CA ALA A 65 -12.19 5.41 -14.26
C ALA A 65 -12.50 5.62 -15.76
N ASP A 66 -13.74 5.94 -16.10
CA ASP A 66 -14.22 6.02 -17.47
C ASP A 66 -13.96 7.37 -18.18
N GLU A 67 -13.42 8.38 -17.45
CA GLU A 67 -13.25 9.74 -17.96
C GLU A 67 -11.80 10.26 -17.80
N PRO A 68 -10.80 9.62 -18.44
CA PRO A 68 -9.43 10.11 -18.37
C PRO A 68 -9.27 11.41 -19.19
N PRO A 69 -8.55 12.41 -18.67
CA PRO A 69 -8.23 13.60 -19.45
C PRO A 69 -7.24 13.26 -20.58
N GLU A 70 -7.28 14.00 -21.68
CA GLU A 70 -6.32 13.82 -22.79
C GLU A 70 -4.86 13.92 -22.33
N THR A 71 -4.61 14.70 -21.26
CA THR A 71 -3.29 14.88 -20.65
C THR A 71 -2.95 13.83 -19.58
N ALA A 72 -3.74 12.75 -19.44
CA ALA A 72 -3.55 11.70 -18.41
C ALA A 72 -2.09 11.21 -18.35
N ARG A 73 -1.45 10.99 -19.49
CA ARG A 73 -0.06 10.54 -19.58
C ARG A 73 0.90 11.55 -18.93
N THR A 74 0.75 12.83 -19.23
CA THR A 74 1.58 13.90 -18.66
C THR A 74 1.38 14.01 -17.15
N ILE A 75 0.13 13.89 -16.69
CA ILE A 75 -0.22 13.96 -15.27
C ILE A 75 0.40 12.78 -14.51
N VAL A 76 0.28 11.54 -15.03
CA VAL A 76 0.89 10.35 -14.41
C VAL A 76 2.42 10.49 -14.34
N HIS A 77 3.07 10.95 -15.41
CA HIS A 77 4.51 11.23 -15.41
C HIS A 77 4.90 12.25 -14.33
N GLY A 78 4.09 13.31 -14.16
CA GLY A 78 4.28 14.29 -13.10
C GLY A 78 4.18 13.68 -11.70
N TYR A 79 3.18 12.82 -11.48
CA TYR A 79 3.01 12.11 -10.19
C TYR A 79 4.17 11.15 -9.91
N VAL A 80 4.60 10.37 -10.89
CA VAL A 80 5.76 9.47 -10.78
C VAL A 80 7.03 10.27 -10.45
N SER A 81 7.27 11.38 -11.16
CA SER A 81 8.43 12.24 -10.91
C SER A 81 8.41 12.82 -9.50
N LYS A 82 7.24 13.22 -9.00
CA LYS A 82 7.08 13.70 -7.63
C LYS A 82 7.36 12.61 -6.61
N LEU A 83 6.80 11.41 -6.79
CA LEU A 83 7.04 10.28 -5.90
C LEU A 83 8.52 9.87 -5.89
N ARG A 84 9.17 9.79 -7.06
CA ARG A 84 10.62 9.51 -7.13
C ARG A 84 11.44 10.50 -6.32
N ARG A 85 11.10 11.80 -6.41
CA ARG A 85 11.80 12.85 -5.64
C ARG A 85 11.60 12.68 -4.13
N ILE A 86 10.39 12.32 -3.71
CA ILE A 86 10.08 12.05 -2.31
C ILE A 86 10.88 10.84 -1.80
N LEU A 87 10.86 9.73 -2.54
CA LEU A 87 11.57 8.49 -2.17
C LEU A 87 13.09 8.69 -2.15
N ALA A 88 13.65 9.43 -3.09
CA ALA A 88 15.07 9.75 -3.10
C ALA A 88 15.50 10.55 -1.85
N LYS A 89 14.67 11.49 -1.40
CA LYS A 89 14.91 12.25 -0.15
C LYS A 89 14.76 11.38 1.11
N ALA A 90 13.97 10.32 1.03
CA ALA A 90 13.71 9.38 2.13
C ALA A 90 14.80 8.30 2.29
N GLY A 91 15.97 8.45 1.68
CA GLY A 91 17.10 7.53 1.88
C GLY A 91 17.21 6.38 0.86
N GLY A 92 16.33 6.32 -0.17
CA GLY A 92 16.49 5.39 -1.29
C GLY A 92 16.16 3.91 -1.02
N ALA A 93 15.60 3.57 0.14
CA ALA A 93 15.18 2.19 0.48
C ALA A 93 14.06 1.65 -0.42
N ALA A 94 13.42 2.51 -1.20
CA ALA A 94 12.44 2.15 -2.23
C ALA A 94 12.64 3.03 -3.47
N SER A 95 12.31 2.47 -4.64
CA SER A 95 12.44 3.19 -5.91
C SER A 95 11.31 2.86 -6.87
N ILE A 96 10.88 3.85 -7.68
CA ILE A 96 9.93 3.62 -8.77
C ILE A 96 10.71 3.55 -10.07
N ARG A 97 10.66 2.39 -10.74
CA ARG A 97 11.26 2.19 -12.06
C ARG A 97 10.22 2.22 -13.15
N THR A 98 10.59 2.74 -14.31
CA THR A 98 9.82 2.58 -15.54
C THR A 98 10.12 1.21 -16.10
N GLN A 99 9.10 0.39 -16.28
CA GLN A 99 9.19 -0.93 -16.86
C GLN A 99 7.96 -1.15 -17.76
N PRO A 100 8.12 -1.26 -19.07
CA PRO A 100 6.99 -1.48 -19.96
C PRO A 100 6.13 -2.69 -19.52
N PRO A 101 4.78 -2.56 -19.55
CA PRO A 101 4.00 -1.43 -20.07
C PRO A 101 3.67 -0.34 -19.04
N GLY A 102 4.44 -0.15 -17.96
CA GLY A 102 4.12 0.83 -16.92
C GLY A 102 5.25 1.13 -15.94
N TYR A 103 4.95 0.98 -14.65
CA TYR A 103 5.85 1.30 -13.54
C TYR A 103 5.86 0.19 -12.50
N VAL A 104 6.98 0.05 -11.80
CA VAL A 104 7.14 -0.85 -10.65
C VAL A 104 7.70 -0.09 -9.47
N LEU A 105 7.10 -0.26 -8.30
CA LEU A 105 7.68 0.16 -7.03
C LEU A 105 8.53 -1.00 -6.51
N GLN A 106 9.83 -0.81 -6.46
CA GLN A 106 10.76 -1.75 -5.82
C GLN A 106 10.91 -1.38 -4.36
N VAL A 107 10.53 -2.28 -3.48
CA VAL A 107 10.54 -2.07 -2.03
C VAL A 107 10.67 -3.40 -1.30
N GLN A 108 11.33 -3.39 -0.14
CA GLN A 108 11.35 -4.55 0.74
C GLN A 108 9.95 -4.77 1.33
N PRO A 109 9.42 -6.02 1.33
CA PRO A 109 8.07 -6.30 1.84
C PRO A 109 7.83 -5.85 3.29
N GLU A 110 8.87 -5.87 4.11
CA GLU A 110 8.84 -5.47 5.52
C GLU A 110 8.51 -3.99 5.72
N LEU A 111 8.79 -3.15 4.72
CA LEU A 111 8.50 -1.72 4.75
C LEU A 111 7.04 -1.39 4.44
N VAL A 112 6.23 -2.40 4.06
CA VAL A 112 4.81 -2.25 3.70
C VAL A 112 3.93 -2.88 4.76
N ASP A 113 3.05 -2.11 5.39
CA ASP A 113 2.14 -2.57 6.45
C ASP A 113 1.26 -3.74 6.01
N LEU A 114 0.75 -3.73 4.77
CA LEU A 114 -0.03 -4.82 4.20
C LEU A 114 0.76 -6.14 4.14
N HIS A 115 2.04 -6.10 3.75
CA HIS A 115 2.86 -7.31 3.68
C HIS A 115 3.21 -7.81 5.08
N ARG A 116 3.46 -6.91 6.04
CA ARG A 116 3.64 -7.25 7.45
C ARG A 116 2.40 -7.95 8.02
N ALA A 117 1.21 -7.40 7.74
CA ALA A 117 -0.05 -8.02 8.16
C ALA A 117 -0.25 -9.40 7.55
N LYS A 118 -0.04 -9.54 6.23
CA LYS A 118 -0.13 -10.84 5.53
C LYS A 118 0.82 -11.88 6.12
N ARG A 119 2.04 -11.49 6.45
CA ARG A 119 3.02 -12.39 7.09
C ARG A 119 2.55 -12.83 8.47
N LEU A 120 2.12 -11.89 9.33
CA LEU A 120 1.61 -12.24 10.67
C LEU A 120 0.40 -13.17 10.61
N ILE A 121 -0.51 -12.98 9.66
CA ILE A 121 -1.66 -13.87 9.44
C ILE A 121 -1.20 -15.25 8.96
N GLY A 122 -0.21 -15.31 8.06
CA GLY A 122 0.39 -16.56 7.60
C GLY A 122 1.07 -17.32 8.75
N ASP A 123 1.86 -16.62 9.56
CA ASP A 123 2.58 -17.18 10.70
C ASP A 123 1.64 -17.69 11.81
N ALA A 124 0.43 -17.13 11.90
CA ALA A 124 -0.61 -17.57 12.81
C ALA A 124 -1.24 -18.93 12.42
N SER A 125 -1.09 -19.32 11.14
CA SER A 125 -1.66 -20.56 10.64
C SER A 125 -0.94 -21.77 11.26
N GLY A 126 -1.72 -22.72 11.82
CA GLY A 126 -1.19 -23.93 12.46
C GLY A 126 -0.59 -23.74 13.86
N ARG A 127 -0.63 -22.50 14.42
CA ARG A 127 -0.16 -22.22 15.78
C ARG A 127 -1.22 -22.57 16.84
N PRO A 128 -0.81 -22.86 18.08
CA PRO A 128 -1.71 -22.97 19.22
C PRO A 128 -2.59 -21.73 19.37
N ALA A 129 -3.79 -21.89 19.96
CA ALA A 129 -4.80 -20.83 20.02
C ALA A 129 -4.28 -19.51 20.65
N ALA A 130 -3.46 -19.59 21.69
CA ALA A 130 -2.91 -18.41 22.37
C ALA A 130 -1.93 -17.65 21.46
N GLU A 131 -0.94 -18.34 20.87
CA GLU A 131 0.04 -17.73 19.94
C GLU A 131 -0.66 -17.16 18.70
N ARG A 132 -1.66 -17.90 18.19
CA ARG A 132 -2.46 -17.42 17.05
C ARG A 132 -3.19 -16.15 17.37
N ALA A 133 -3.81 -16.04 18.54
CA ALA A 133 -4.53 -14.84 18.98
C ALA A 133 -3.58 -13.63 19.09
N GLU A 134 -2.38 -13.83 19.62
CA GLU A 134 -1.36 -12.79 19.72
C GLU A 134 -0.92 -12.28 18.33
N LEU A 135 -0.57 -13.21 17.41
CA LEU A 135 -0.14 -12.84 16.06
C LEU A 135 -1.23 -12.11 15.29
N LEU A 136 -2.49 -12.56 15.38
CA LEU A 136 -3.63 -11.91 14.76
C LEU A 136 -3.92 -10.55 15.39
N GLY A 137 -3.77 -10.40 16.72
CA GLY A 137 -3.86 -9.13 17.41
C GLY A 137 -2.87 -8.10 16.86
N ARG A 138 -1.60 -8.50 16.77
CA ARG A 138 -0.54 -7.67 16.16
C ARG A 138 -0.81 -7.32 14.69
N ALA A 139 -1.39 -8.24 13.92
CA ALA A 139 -1.78 -7.96 12.55
C ALA A 139 -2.89 -6.89 12.50
N LEU A 140 -3.87 -6.97 13.42
CA LEU A 140 -4.97 -5.99 13.49
C LEU A 140 -4.50 -4.60 13.92
N GLU A 141 -3.48 -4.49 14.76
CA GLU A 141 -2.89 -3.20 15.18
C GLU A 141 -2.31 -2.39 13.98
N LEU A 142 -1.98 -3.06 12.89
CA LEU A 142 -1.53 -2.39 11.67
C LEU A 142 -2.67 -1.65 10.94
N TRP A 143 -3.95 -1.97 11.27
CA TRP A 143 -5.11 -1.31 10.67
C TRP A 143 -5.40 0.03 11.34
N ARG A 144 -5.31 1.11 10.57
CA ARG A 144 -5.48 2.50 11.03
C ARG A 144 -6.83 3.10 10.62
N GLY A 145 -7.75 2.29 10.16
CA GLY A 145 -9.07 2.73 9.70
C GLY A 145 -9.42 2.23 8.29
N PRO A 146 -10.47 2.77 7.65
CA PRO A 146 -10.87 2.34 6.32
C PRO A 146 -9.74 2.59 5.32
N GLY A 147 -9.29 1.50 4.67
CA GLY A 147 -8.23 1.54 3.66
C GLY A 147 -8.65 2.33 2.41
N TRP A 148 -7.65 2.72 1.62
CA TRP A 148 -7.86 3.30 0.30
C TRP A 148 -8.14 2.18 -0.72
N PRO A 149 -9.05 2.34 -1.70
CA PRO A 149 -9.96 3.45 -1.92
C PRO A 149 -11.43 3.07 -1.69
N ALA A 150 -12.01 3.49 -0.60
CA ALA A 150 -13.46 3.38 -0.43
C ALA A 150 -14.25 4.27 -1.40
N ARG A 151 -13.60 5.19 -2.11
CA ARG A 151 -14.27 6.19 -2.98
C ARG A 151 -14.26 5.87 -4.47
N SER A 152 -13.35 5.05 -4.98
CA SER A 152 -13.33 4.69 -6.41
C SER A 152 -14.30 3.56 -6.77
N CYS A 153 -14.89 2.87 -5.77
CA CYS A 153 -16.00 1.95 -5.97
C CYS A 153 -17.36 2.63 -5.70
N ARG A 154 -17.58 3.87 -6.12
CA ARG A 154 -18.96 4.33 -6.30
C ARG A 154 -19.54 3.59 -7.50
N ARG A 155 -20.15 2.45 -7.22
CA ARG A 155 -21.05 1.80 -8.14
C ARG A 155 -22.05 2.83 -8.68
N ARG A 156 -21.94 3.19 -9.96
CA ARG A 156 -23.17 3.31 -10.73
C ARG A 156 -23.69 1.89 -10.85
N ALA A 157 -24.81 1.64 -10.23
CA ALA A 157 -25.53 0.40 -10.38
C ALA A 157 -26.00 0.30 -11.84
N SER A 158 -25.19 -0.32 -12.68
CA SER A 158 -25.61 -0.85 -13.97
C SER A 158 -25.70 -2.35 -13.79
N PRO A 159 -26.86 -2.99 -14.06
CA PRO A 159 -27.08 -4.40 -13.77
C PRO A 159 -26.31 -5.38 -14.66
N THR A 160 -25.40 -4.93 -15.53
CA THR A 160 -24.74 -5.76 -16.55
C THR A 160 -23.21 -5.72 -16.58
N SER A 161 -22.52 -5.14 -15.60
CA SER A 161 -21.06 -5.15 -15.56
C SER A 161 -20.53 -6.08 -14.47
N THR A 162 -20.16 -7.30 -14.86
CA THR A 162 -19.60 -8.37 -14.04
C THR A 162 -18.05 -8.29 -13.93
N SER A 163 -17.46 -7.11 -13.86
CA SER A 163 -16.00 -7.01 -13.82
C SER A 163 -15.48 -5.96 -12.82
N CYS A 164 -15.81 -6.13 -11.54
CA CYS A 164 -15.00 -5.66 -10.42
C CYS A 164 -14.41 -6.87 -9.69
N GLY A 165 -13.68 -7.70 -10.44
CA GLY A 165 -13.08 -8.92 -9.94
C GLY A 165 -11.65 -8.72 -9.50
N TRP A 166 -11.41 -7.98 -8.38
CA TRP A 166 -10.12 -8.12 -7.71
C TRP A 166 -10.13 -7.64 -6.26
N TRP A 167 -10.97 -8.32 -5.47
CA TRP A 167 -10.83 -8.28 -4.03
C TRP A 167 -11.00 -9.71 -3.51
N PRO A 168 -9.95 -10.37 -2.98
CA PRO A 168 -10.03 -11.76 -2.54
C PRO A 168 -10.96 -11.99 -1.33
N TRP A 169 -11.50 -10.93 -0.74
CA TRP A 169 -12.38 -10.98 0.43
C TRP A 169 -13.88 -11.02 0.09
N ARG A 170 -14.26 -10.98 -1.19
CA ARG A 170 -15.69 -10.96 -1.56
C ARG A 170 -16.39 -12.32 -1.39
N ASN A 171 -15.65 -13.42 -1.24
CA ASN A 171 -16.19 -14.76 -1.03
C ASN A 171 -16.03 -15.29 0.40
N ALA A 172 -15.52 -14.51 1.34
CA ALA A 172 -15.63 -14.81 2.75
C ALA A 172 -16.97 -14.28 3.23
N SER A 173 -17.95 -15.16 3.40
CA SER A 173 -19.14 -14.86 4.19
C SER A 173 -18.68 -14.27 5.52
N PRO A 174 -19.27 -13.14 5.98
CA PRO A 174 -18.90 -12.61 7.30
C PRO A 174 -19.13 -13.71 8.31
N PRO A 175 -18.17 -13.99 9.21
CA PRO A 175 -18.42 -14.95 10.29
C PRO A 175 -19.61 -14.38 11.08
N THR A 176 -20.70 -15.13 11.14
CA THR A 176 -21.83 -14.85 12.00
C THR A 176 -21.36 -15.07 13.44
N TRP A 177 -20.85 -14.01 14.06
CA TRP A 177 -20.60 -14.01 15.50
C TRP A 177 -21.95 -13.95 16.21
N SER A 178 -22.48 -15.15 16.54
CA SER A 178 -23.60 -15.28 17.47
C SER A 178 -23.09 -14.94 18.87
N TRP A 179 -23.57 -13.85 19.45
CA TRP A 179 -23.32 -13.41 20.83
C TRP A 179 -24.08 -14.23 21.88
N ALA A 180 -24.55 -15.44 21.56
CA ALA A 180 -25.25 -16.31 22.49
C ALA A 180 -24.23 -17.25 23.17
N GLY A 181 -23.66 -16.82 24.32
CA GLY A 181 -22.84 -17.71 25.13
C GLY A 181 -21.82 -17.06 26.06
N MET A 182 -22.12 -15.95 26.72
CA MET A 182 -21.39 -15.54 27.91
C MET A 182 -22.23 -15.85 29.16
N PRO A 183 -21.77 -16.71 30.09
CA PRO A 183 -22.39 -16.84 31.41
C PRO A 183 -22.13 -15.56 32.22
N ARG A 184 -23.14 -15.14 32.99
CA ARG A 184 -23.09 -14.01 33.91
C ARG A 184 -22.20 -14.35 35.11
#